data_c22270bb5e1b0bc0c41479936837faf2
#
_entry.id   c22270bb5e1b0bc0c41479936837faf2
#
_cell.length_a   1.000
_cell.length_b   1.000
_cell.length_c   1.000
_cell.angle_alpha   90.00
_cell.angle_beta   90.00
_cell.angle_gamma   90.00
#
_symmetry.space_group_name_H-M   'P 1'
#
loop_
_entity.id
_entity.type
_entity.pdbx_description
1 polymer ?
#
loop_
_entity_poly.entity_id
_entity_poly.type
_entity_poly.pdbx_seq_one_letter_code
_entity_poly.pdbx_strand_id
1 'polypeptide(L)'
;MLKNLKLSCIAIMLSILISSSVVAANDDQDQHEGDIQPWRIGAEIFMNSQLFEADFGDLPGGAFNTEDPGVDVNVAKGSFTPGNWLRFQPVGQLQFWNGSEWVSTVPNGERIELKDAQDRIITFRSDGVDNQSAVVGEINSEGGLHEHLHFSIYNTSNTLNGSIGAYRIQLKLFETKPQNDLSVSIATSPISIVFNRGLEQDKFELAVAAADGLINHSTFIAETGLLTLQRVKALGSYYNAKLQHIGNNQFQLIEATEISNSGQ
;
A
#
# COMPACT_ATOMS: atom_id res chain seq x y z
N MET A 1 -15.65 44.68 59.06
CA MET A 1 -15.60 43.37 59.72
C MET A 1 -15.72 42.31 58.63
N LEU A 2 -14.58 41.82 58.16
CA LEU A 2 -14.50 40.72 57.17
C LEU A 2 -14.39 39.42 57.94
N LYS A 3 -15.32 38.50 57.69
CA LYS A 3 -15.24 37.13 58.18
C LYS A 3 -14.62 36.23 57.08
N ASN A 4 -13.45 35.66 57.40
CA ASN A 4 -12.72 34.71 56.63
C ASN A 4 -13.52 33.40 56.46
N LEU A 5 -13.76 33.00 55.19
CA LEU A 5 -14.31 31.70 54.90
C LEU A 5 -13.12 30.80 54.45
N LYS A 6 -12.80 29.82 55.28
CA LYS A 6 -11.77 28.81 54.97
C LYS A 6 -12.40 27.78 54.06
N LEU A 7 -11.87 27.66 52.83
CA LEU A 7 -12.23 26.62 51.89
C LEU A 7 -11.40 25.36 52.21
N SER A 8 -12.03 24.31 52.64
CA SER A 8 -11.41 23.02 52.97
C SER A 8 -11.34 22.20 51.69
N CYS A 9 -10.15 21.98 51.15
CA CYS A 9 -9.93 21.09 50.02
C CYS A 9 -10.02 19.63 50.51
N ILE A 10 -11.06 18.94 50.14
CA ILE A 10 -11.15 17.47 50.32
C ILE A 10 -10.51 16.86 49.06
N ALA A 11 -9.32 16.29 49.24
CA ALA A 11 -8.67 15.46 48.23
C ALA A 11 -9.31 14.07 48.22
N ILE A 12 -10.10 13.77 47.22
CA ILE A 12 -10.59 12.41 46.95
C ILE A 12 -9.50 11.67 46.18
N MET A 13 -8.76 10.79 46.86
CA MET A 13 -7.89 9.84 46.20
C MET A 13 -8.76 8.75 45.55
N LEU A 14 -8.91 8.81 44.23
CA LEU A 14 -9.50 7.72 43.45
C LEU A 14 -8.41 6.70 43.13
N SER A 15 -8.38 5.61 43.94
CA SER A 15 -7.52 4.47 43.68
C SER A 15 -8.05 3.68 42.51
N ILE A 16 -7.47 3.89 41.34
CA ILE A 16 -7.71 3.06 40.13
C ILE A 16 -6.93 1.77 40.31
N LEU A 17 -7.64 0.71 40.68
CA LEU A 17 -7.14 -0.67 40.57
C LEU A 17 -7.03 -1.01 39.09
N ILE A 18 -5.82 -0.90 38.54
CA ILE A 18 -5.52 -1.44 37.21
C ILE A 18 -5.36 -2.94 37.39
N SER A 19 -6.45 -3.67 37.11
CA SER A 19 -6.36 -5.12 36.92
C SER A 19 -5.62 -5.34 35.60
N SER A 20 -4.32 -5.63 35.67
CA SER A 20 -3.57 -6.17 34.55
C SER A 20 -4.10 -7.56 34.26
N SER A 21 -5.06 -7.67 33.36
CA SER A 21 -5.31 -8.91 32.63
C SER A 21 -4.06 -9.18 31.81
N VAL A 22 -3.30 -10.18 32.26
CA VAL A 22 -2.30 -10.83 31.40
C VAL A 22 -3.12 -11.50 30.30
N VAL A 23 -3.29 -10.81 29.18
CA VAL A 23 -3.68 -11.44 27.93
C VAL A 23 -2.47 -12.31 27.59
N ALA A 24 -2.68 -13.64 27.58
CA ALA A 24 -1.72 -14.55 26.98
C ALA A 24 -1.46 -13.99 25.58
N ALA A 25 -0.20 -13.67 25.28
CA ALA A 25 0.21 -13.39 23.91
C ALA A 25 -0.11 -14.65 23.11
N ASN A 26 -1.21 -14.63 22.39
CA ASN A 26 -1.30 -15.41 21.18
C ASN A 26 -0.15 -14.89 20.34
N ASP A 27 0.54 -15.79 19.70
CA ASP A 27 1.50 -15.53 18.63
C ASP A 27 0.68 -15.00 17.44
N ASP A 28 0.10 -13.82 17.62
CA ASP A 28 -0.59 -13.11 16.56
C ASP A 28 0.51 -12.67 15.59
N GLN A 29 0.46 -13.22 14.39
CA GLN A 29 1.21 -12.71 13.26
C GLN A 29 1.11 -11.18 13.32
N ASP A 30 2.24 -10.54 13.63
CA ASP A 30 2.33 -9.08 13.73
C ASP A 30 1.98 -8.52 12.35
N GLN A 31 0.73 -8.06 12.17
CA GLN A 31 0.33 -7.36 10.96
C GLN A 31 1.11 -6.05 10.92
N HIS A 32 2.05 -5.96 9.99
CA HIS A 32 2.84 -4.76 9.80
C HIS A 32 2.00 -3.67 9.12
N GLU A 33 2.02 -2.46 9.69
CA GLU A 33 1.44 -1.29 9.05
C GLU A 33 2.21 -1.03 7.75
N GLY A 34 1.50 -1.02 6.63
CA GLY A 34 2.09 -0.84 5.30
C GLY A 34 2.06 -2.07 4.41
N ASP A 35 1.89 -3.27 4.97
CA ASP A 35 1.83 -4.51 4.20
C ASP A 35 0.57 -4.62 3.34
N ILE A 36 0.71 -5.39 2.26
CA ILE A 36 -0.38 -5.82 1.41
C ILE A 36 -1.21 -6.84 2.18
N GLN A 37 -2.42 -6.47 2.58
CA GLN A 37 -3.29 -7.34 3.35
C GLN A 37 -4.45 -7.84 2.47
N PRO A 38 -4.28 -8.96 1.74
CA PRO A 38 -5.36 -9.57 0.99
C PRO A 38 -6.27 -10.40 1.90
N TRP A 39 -7.55 -10.52 1.52
CA TRP A 39 -8.48 -11.52 2.07
C TRP A 39 -9.40 -12.00 0.97
N ARG A 40 -9.98 -13.18 1.14
CA ARG A 40 -10.83 -13.81 0.13
C ARG A 40 -12.25 -14.01 0.62
N ILE A 41 -13.24 -13.63 -0.22
CA ILE A 41 -14.66 -13.94 -0.01
C ILE A 41 -15.18 -14.59 -1.29
N GLY A 42 -15.55 -15.86 -1.21
CA GLY A 42 -15.95 -16.63 -2.39
C GLY A 42 -14.81 -16.78 -3.40
N ALA A 43 -15.00 -16.30 -4.62
CA ALA A 43 -13.95 -16.29 -5.65
C ALA A 43 -13.18 -14.97 -5.74
N GLU A 44 -13.58 -13.94 -5.01
CA GLU A 44 -13.01 -12.60 -5.09
C GLU A 44 -11.95 -12.37 -4.01
N ILE A 45 -10.88 -11.69 -4.40
CA ILE A 45 -9.82 -11.25 -3.49
C ILE A 45 -9.96 -9.73 -3.30
N PHE A 46 -10.03 -9.33 -2.06
CA PHE A 46 -10.06 -7.94 -1.61
C PHE A 46 -8.73 -7.57 -0.96
N MET A 47 -8.45 -6.28 -0.82
CA MET A 47 -7.21 -5.77 -0.21
C MET A 47 -7.47 -4.52 0.62
N ASN A 48 -6.56 -4.25 1.55
CA ASN A 48 -6.58 -3.03 2.38
C ASN A 48 -6.30 -1.76 1.56
N SER A 49 -5.53 -1.84 0.47
CA SER A 49 -5.21 -0.74 -0.43
C SER A 49 -4.97 -1.22 -1.87
N GLN A 50 -4.92 -0.31 -2.82
CA GLN A 50 -4.43 -0.53 -4.19
C GLN A 50 -3.10 0.17 -4.45
N LEU A 51 -2.59 0.91 -3.46
CA LEU A 51 -1.31 1.60 -3.50
C LEU A 51 -0.56 1.31 -2.21
N PHE A 52 0.69 0.90 -2.36
CA PHE A 52 1.60 0.56 -1.27
C PHE A 52 2.91 1.30 -1.47
N GLU A 53 3.60 1.57 -0.37
CA GLU A 53 4.84 2.32 -0.32
C GLU A 53 5.94 1.46 0.27
N ALA A 54 7.18 1.67 -0.19
CA ALA A 54 8.35 1.01 0.35
C ALA A 54 9.59 1.89 0.15
N ASP A 55 10.59 1.70 0.98
CA ASP A 55 11.88 2.37 0.87
C ASP A 55 12.97 1.35 0.48
N PHE A 56 13.72 1.65 -0.58
CA PHE A 56 14.96 0.92 -0.81
C PHE A 56 15.99 1.31 0.24
N GLY A 57 16.63 0.31 0.85
CA GLY A 57 17.70 0.51 1.83
C GLY A 57 17.30 0.28 3.28
N ASP A 58 16.11 -0.24 3.52
CA ASP A 58 15.62 -0.68 4.82
C ASP A 58 16.28 -1.98 5.33
N LEU A 59 16.81 -2.79 4.40
CA LEU A 59 17.48 -4.05 4.73
C LEU A 59 18.98 -3.89 5.01
N PRO A 60 19.55 -4.73 5.89
CA PRO A 60 20.99 -4.90 6.01
C PRO A 60 21.57 -5.45 4.70
N GLY A 61 22.13 -4.63 3.86
CA GLY A 61 22.71 -5.05 2.56
C GLY A 61 22.74 -3.98 1.52
N GLY A 62 22.18 -2.82 1.80
CA GLY A 62 22.40 -1.62 1.00
C GLY A 62 21.16 -0.98 0.41
N ALA A 63 21.37 0.21 -0.07
CA ALA A 63 20.40 1.20 -0.53
C ALA A 63 19.63 0.78 -1.80
N PHE A 64 19.68 -0.49 -2.21
CA PHE A 64 19.13 -0.98 -3.49
C PHE A 64 18.25 -2.21 -3.34
N ASN A 65 17.97 -2.62 -2.11
CA ASN A 65 17.12 -3.77 -1.79
C ASN A 65 16.08 -3.39 -0.74
N THR A 66 14.94 -4.06 -0.80
CA THR A 66 13.89 -4.01 0.22
C THR A 66 13.10 -5.31 0.22
N GLU A 67 12.46 -5.64 1.32
CA GLU A 67 11.47 -6.71 1.45
C GLU A 67 10.07 -6.14 1.72
N ASP A 68 9.94 -4.82 1.71
CA ASP A 68 8.66 -4.13 1.87
C ASP A 68 8.04 -3.72 0.51
N PRO A 69 6.72 -3.69 0.43
CA PRO A 69 5.77 -4.20 1.43
C PRO A 69 5.75 -5.72 1.44
N GLY A 70 5.58 -6.29 2.64
CA GLY A 70 5.24 -7.70 2.81
C GLY A 70 3.83 -8.02 2.33
N VAL A 71 3.47 -9.30 2.36
CA VAL A 71 2.12 -9.77 2.09
C VAL A 71 1.61 -10.55 3.32
N ASP A 72 0.58 -10.04 3.97
CA ASP A 72 0.03 -10.60 5.20
C ASP A 72 -1.49 -10.78 5.08
N VAL A 73 -1.95 -12.02 4.97
CA VAL A 73 -3.37 -12.33 4.74
C VAL A 73 -4.22 -11.97 5.96
N ASN A 74 -5.21 -11.14 5.75
CA ASN A 74 -6.15 -10.75 6.81
C ASN A 74 -7.25 -11.83 7.00
N VAL A 75 -6.92 -12.90 7.71
CA VAL A 75 -7.82 -14.04 7.95
C VAL A 75 -9.09 -13.66 8.67
N ALA A 76 -9.09 -12.59 9.47
CA ALA A 76 -10.28 -12.12 10.18
C ALA A 76 -11.35 -11.57 9.22
N LYS A 77 -10.95 -11.06 8.04
CA LYS A 77 -11.86 -10.59 7.00
C LYS A 77 -12.24 -11.68 6.01
N GLY A 78 -11.42 -12.71 5.85
CA GLY A 78 -11.68 -13.83 4.96
C GLY A 78 -10.41 -14.60 4.65
N SER A 79 -10.48 -15.94 4.71
CA SER A 79 -9.34 -16.83 4.54
C SER A 79 -9.26 -17.40 3.13
N PHE A 80 -8.04 -17.69 2.71
CA PHE A 80 -7.75 -18.46 1.50
C PHE A 80 -7.89 -19.98 1.77
N THR A 81 -7.74 -20.80 0.73
CA THR A 81 -7.83 -22.23 0.88
C THR A 81 -6.49 -22.81 1.35
N PRO A 82 -6.42 -23.49 2.50
CA PRO A 82 -5.19 -24.12 2.96
C PRO A 82 -4.55 -25.04 1.91
N GLY A 83 -3.22 -24.95 1.78
CA GLY A 83 -2.43 -25.72 0.81
C GLY A 83 -2.50 -25.19 -0.63
N ASN A 84 -3.30 -24.18 -0.91
CA ASN A 84 -3.22 -23.46 -2.18
C ASN A 84 -2.05 -22.45 -2.13
N TRP A 85 -1.74 -21.86 -3.29
CA TRP A 85 -0.72 -20.84 -3.41
C TRP A 85 -1.32 -19.49 -3.73
N LEU A 86 -0.90 -18.45 -2.99
CA LEU A 86 -1.09 -17.09 -3.43
C LEU A 86 -0.01 -16.75 -4.45
N ARG A 87 -0.43 -16.20 -5.58
CA ARG A 87 0.44 -15.83 -6.69
C ARG A 87 0.24 -14.39 -7.08
N PHE A 88 1.22 -13.84 -7.79
CA PHE A 88 1.06 -12.57 -8.47
C PHE A 88 1.36 -12.69 -9.97
N GLN A 89 0.72 -11.82 -10.73
CA GLN A 89 1.00 -11.58 -12.13
C GLN A 89 1.52 -10.15 -12.26
N PRO A 90 2.77 -9.94 -12.73
CA PRO A 90 3.24 -8.59 -13.03
C PRO A 90 2.46 -8.02 -14.21
N VAL A 91 2.21 -6.71 -14.19
CA VAL A 91 1.47 -6.02 -15.27
C VAL A 91 2.12 -4.68 -15.59
N GLY A 92 1.91 -4.19 -16.81
CA GLY A 92 2.39 -2.88 -17.26
C GLY A 92 3.90 -2.85 -17.50
N GLN A 93 4.56 -1.87 -16.92
CA GLN A 93 6.01 -1.62 -17.06
C GLN A 93 6.53 -0.86 -15.84
N LEU A 94 7.85 -0.87 -15.63
CA LEU A 94 8.49 -0.02 -14.63
C LEU A 94 8.30 1.45 -15.02
N GLN A 95 7.89 2.25 -14.04
CA GLN A 95 7.77 3.69 -14.19
C GLN A 95 8.69 4.41 -13.22
N PHE A 96 9.10 5.62 -13.60
CA PHE A 96 9.94 6.51 -12.81
C PHE A 96 9.23 7.86 -12.62
N TRP A 97 9.32 8.41 -11.41
CA TRP A 97 8.84 9.76 -11.09
C TRP A 97 9.89 10.79 -11.45
N ASN A 98 9.62 11.64 -12.43
CA ASN A 98 10.57 12.66 -12.91
C ASN A 98 10.52 13.98 -12.11
N GLY A 99 9.71 14.01 -11.04
CA GLY A 99 9.46 15.20 -10.22
C GLY A 99 8.14 15.91 -10.52
N SER A 100 7.44 15.52 -11.59
CA SER A 100 6.14 16.09 -11.97
C SER A 100 5.12 15.07 -12.46
N GLU A 101 5.57 13.97 -13.06
CA GLU A 101 4.71 12.93 -13.61
C GLU A 101 5.41 11.57 -13.64
N TRP A 102 4.62 10.50 -13.68
CA TRP A 102 5.10 9.14 -13.88
C TRP A 102 5.40 8.89 -15.35
N VAL A 103 6.64 8.55 -15.65
CA VAL A 103 7.11 8.28 -17.03
C VAL A 103 7.63 6.85 -17.16
N SER A 104 7.57 6.29 -18.36
CA SER A 104 8.17 4.99 -18.68
C SER A 104 9.68 5.07 -18.97
N THR A 105 10.22 6.27 -19.17
CA THR A 105 11.67 6.44 -19.34
C THR A 105 12.36 6.40 -17.99
N VAL A 106 13.01 5.27 -17.70
CA VAL A 106 13.75 5.06 -16.45
C VAL A 106 15.20 5.49 -16.64
N PRO A 107 15.79 6.27 -15.70
CA PRO A 107 17.20 6.66 -15.79
C PRO A 107 18.13 5.44 -15.92
N ASN A 108 19.19 5.58 -16.71
CA ASN A 108 20.24 4.57 -16.87
C ASN A 108 19.77 3.14 -17.24
N GLY A 109 18.54 3.02 -17.78
CA GLY A 109 17.96 1.72 -18.13
C GLY A 109 17.81 0.78 -16.93
N GLU A 110 17.52 1.32 -15.78
CA GLU A 110 17.33 0.59 -14.53
C GLU A 110 16.14 -0.35 -14.63
N ARG A 111 16.18 -1.41 -13.83
CA ARG A 111 15.10 -2.37 -13.68
C ARG A 111 14.92 -2.76 -12.23
N ILE A 112 13.73 -3.17 -11.87
CA ILE A 112 13.46 -3.82 -10.58
C ILE A 112 13.31 -5.32 -10.82
N GLU A 113 14.02 -6.11 -10.04
CA GLU A 113 13.88 -7.55 -9.96
C GLU A 113 13.19 -7.91 -8.65
N LEU A 114 12.15 -8.74 -8.74
CA LEU A 114 11.46 -9.33 -7.62
C LEU A 114 11.78 -10.82 -7.59
N LYS A 115 12.34 -11.29 -6.47
CA LYS A 115 12.57 -12.71 -6.23
C LYS A 115 11.36 -13.28 -5.49
N ASP A 116 10.71 -14.28 -6.09
CA ASP A 116 9.54 -14.94 -5.53
C ASP A 116 9.91 -16.00 -4.46
N ALA A 117 8.90 -16.55 -3.78
CA ALA A 117 9.09 -17.58 -2.75
C ALA A 117 9.73 -18.89 -3.27
N GLN A 118 9.88 -19.06 -4.57
CA GLN A 118 10.55 -20.19 -5.21
C GLN A 118 11.92 -19.81 -5.82
N ASP A 119 12.51 -18.68 -5.40
CA ASP A 119 13.78 -18.12 -5.92
C ASP A 119 13.74 -17.75 -7.42
N ARG A 120 12.57 -17.63 -8.03
CA ARG A 120 12.46 -17.17 -9.42
C ARG A 120 12.51 -15.65 -9.45
N ILE A 121 13.17 -15.12 -10.48
CA ILE A 121 13.31 -13.67 -10.69
C ILE A 121 12.25 -13.20 -11.68
N ILE A 122 11.49 -12.22 -11.29
CA ILE A 122 10.53 -11.48 -12.13
C ILE A 122 11.07 -10.09 -12.34
N THR A 123 11.22 -9.67 -13.58
CA THR A 123 11.85 -8.40 -13.93
C THR A 123 10.84 -7.39 -14.45
N PHE A 124 10.88 -6.19 -13.90
CA PHE A 124 10.13 -5.02 -14.33
C PHE A 124 11.10 -4.06 -15.04
N ARG A 125 10.81 -3.73 -16.30
CA ARG A 125 11.61 -2.83 -17.15
C ARG A 125 10.75 -1.70 -17.71
N SER A 126 11.39 -0.69 -18.24
CA SER A 126 10.71 0.44 -18.91
C SER A 126 9.95 0.04 -20.18
N ASP A 127 10.31 -1.06 -20.80
CA ASP A 127 9.70 -1.60 -22.03
C ASP A 127 8.72 -2.75 -21.78
N GLY A 128 8.50 -3.12 -20.51
CA GLY A 128 7.56 -4.15 -20.11
C GLY A 128 7.98 -4.95 -18.89
N VAL A 129 7.28 -6.05 -18.68
CA VAL A 129 7.50 -6.97 -17.56
C VAL A 129 7.59 -8.41 -18.08
N ASP A 130 8.21 -9.28 -17.29
CA ASP A 130 8.18 -10.71 -17.58
C ASP A 130 6.73 -11.21 -17.50
N ASN A 131 6.25 -11.88 -18.54
CA ASN A 131 4.88 -12.38 -18.62
C ASN A 131 4.72 -13.75 -17.91
N GLN A 132 5.33 -13.90 -16.75
CA GLN A 132 5.27 -15.11 -15.95
C GLN A 132 4.68 -14.81 -14.58
N SER A 133 3.69 -15.61 -14.17
CA SER A 133 3.19 -15.53 -12.80
C SER A 133 4.22 -16.11 -11.82
N ALA A 134 4.25 -15.56 -10.63
CA ALA A 134 5.18 -15.95 -9.58
C ALA A 134 4.45 -16.25 -8.27
N VAL A 135 5.11 -16.91 -7.35
CA VAL A 135 4.55 -17.39 -6.09
C VAL A 135 4.86 -16.39 -4.98
N VAL A 136 3.81 -15.88 -4.31
CA VAL A 136 3.97 -15.16 -3.05
C VAL A 136 4.31 -16.16 -1.94
N GLY A 137 3.51 -17.24 -1.81
CA GLY A 137 3.73 -18.28 -0.80
C GLY A 137 2.60 -19.30 -0.77
N GLU A 138 2.75 -20.31 0.08
CA GLU A 138 1.74 -21.33 0.34
C GLU A 138 0.82 -20.90 1.49
N ILE A 139 -0.48 -21.05 1.29
CA ILE A 139 -1.49 -20.76 2.30
C ILE A 139 -1.41 -21.81 3.41
N ASN A 140 -1.22 -21.37 4.64
CA ASN A 140 -1.11 -22.22 5.82
C ASN A 140 -2.45 -22.90 6.21
N SER A 141 -2.42 -23.74 7.23
CA SER A 141 -3.60 -24.51 7.69
C SER A 141 -4.76 -23.63 8.19
N GLU A 142 -4.52 -22.39 8.52
CA GLU A 142 -5.50 -21.42 9.00
C GLU A 142 -6.10 -20.57 7.88
N GLY A 143 -5.59 -20.74 6.65
CA GLY A 143 -6.00 -19.95 5.48
C GLY A 143 -5.29 -18.61 5.38
N GLY A 144 -4.19 -18.45 6.11
CA GLY A 144 -3.34 -17.26 6.16
C GLY A 144 -2.02 -17.45 5.42
N LEU A 145 -1.29 -16.35 5.30
CA LEU A 145 0.06 -16.26 4.73
C LEU A 145 0.72 -15.02 5.29
N HIS A 146 1.99 -15.10 5.65
CA HIS A 146 2.84 -13.95 5.92
C HIS A 146 4.17 -14.18 5.20
N GLU A 147 4.49 -13.32 4.22
CA GLU A 147 5.68 -13.46 3.38
C GLU A 147 6.24 -12.10 2.99
N HIS A 148 7.56 -12.01 2.96
CA HIS A 148 8.30 -10.87 2.46
C HIS A 148 9.05 -11.26 1.19
N LEU A 149 8.69 -10.66 0.06
CA LEU A 149 9.36 -10.87 -1.21
C LEU A 149 10.52 -9.90 -1.34
N HIS A 150 11.61 -10.35 -1.96
CA HIS A 150 12.81 -9.53 -2.08
C HIS A 150 12.82 -8.72 -3.38
N PHE A 151 12.84 -7.39 -3.26
CA PHE A 151 12.96 -6.46 -4.38
C PHE A 151 14.38 -5.90 -4.46
N SER A 152 14.92 -5.83 -5.68
CA SER A 152 16.24 -5.27 -5.94
C SER A 152 16.22 -4.38 -7.16
N ILE A 153 16.96 -3.26 -7.13
CA ILE A 153 17.11 -2.37 -8.27
C ILE A 153 18.50 -2.51 -8.88
N TYR A 154 18.56 -2.70 -10.19
CA TYR A 154 19.79 -2.89 -10.97
C TYR A 154 19.87 -1.90 -12.12
N ASN A 155 21.10 -1.51 -12.48
CA ASN A 155 21.38 -0.78 -13.71
C ASN A 155 21.60 -1.74 -14.91
N THR A 156 21.87 -1.18 -16.09
CA THR A 156 22.14 -1.96 -17.32
C THR A 156 23.39 -2.82 -17.26
N SER A 157 24.32 -2.55 -16.34
CA SER A 157 25.53 -3.34 -16.14
C SER A 157 25.34 -4.51 -15.18
N ASN A 158 24.10 -4.84 -14.79
CA ASN A 158 23.75 -5.86 -13.81
C ASN A 158 24.37 -5.60 -12.42
N THR A 159 24.58 -4.36 -12.07
CA THR A 159 25.06 -3.95 -10.76
C THR A 159 23.88 -3.39 -9.95
N LEU A 160 23.80 -3.76 -8.68
CA LEU A 160 22.88 -3.13 -7.72
C LEU A 160 23.15 -1.63 -7.72
N ASN A 161 22.24 -0.88 -8.31
CA ASN A 161 22.33 0.57 -8.44
C ASN A 161 20.97 1.11 -8.92
N GLY A 162 20.58 2.28 -8.41
CA GLY A 162 19.38 2.99 -8.81
C GLY A 162 19.54 4.48 -8.62
N SER A 163 19.05 5.27 -9.55
CA SER A 163 19.02 6.71 -9.45
C SER A 163 18.14 7.15 -8.27
N ILE A 164 18.46 8.30 -7.69
CA ILE A 164 17.57 8.91 -6.69
C ILE A 164 16.26 9.29 -7.38
N GLY A 165 15.14 8.80 -6.83
CA GLY A 165 13.81 8.99 -7.39
C GLY A 165 12.80 8.04 -6.79
N ALA A 166 11.56 8.09 -7.29
CA ALA A 166 10.57 7.07 -6.99
C ALA A 166 10.34 6.16 -8.21
N TYR A 167 10.11 4.88 -7.92
CA TYR A 167 9.86 3.84 -8.93
C TYR A 167 8.51 3.20 -8.65
N ARG A 168 7.78 2.84 -9.71
CA ARG A 168 6.47 2.20 -9.57
C ARG A 168 6.40 0.93 -10.40
N ILE A 169 5.94 -0.14 -9.77
CA ILE A 169 5.56 -1.39 -10.41
C ILE A 169 4.08 -1.69 -10.17
N GLN A 170 3.51 -2.59 -10.95
CA GLN A 170 2.14 -3.04 -10.78
C GLN A 170 2.06 -4.57 -10.87
N LEU A 171 1.19 -5.14 -10.06
CA LEU A 171 0.91 -6.58 -10.07
C LEU A 171 -0.55 -6.86 -9.72
N LYS A 172 -1.02 -8.09 -10.02
CA LYS A 172 -2.34 -8.61 -9.62
C LYS A 172 -2.12 -9.85 -8.78
N LEU A 173 -2.94 -10.03 -7.74
CA LEU A 173 -2.92 -11.23 -6.92
C LEU A 173 -4.03 -12.20 -7.36
N PHE A 174 -3.76 -13.49 -7.26
CA PHE A 174 -4.73 -14.57 -7.47
C PHE A 174 -4.29 -15.84 -6.75
N GLU A 175 -5.26 -16.70 -6.43
CA GLU A 175 -5.01 -17.98 -5.77
C GLU A 175 -5.03 -19.13 -6.79
N THR A 176 -4.13 -20.10 -6.64
CA THR A 176 -4.06 -21.29 -7.50
C THR A 176 -3.94 -22.56 -6.69
N LYS A 177 -4.27 -23.69 -7.34
CA LYS A 177 -3.87 -25.01 -6.85
C LYS A 177 -2.39 -25.25 -7.14
N PRO A 178 -1.62 -25.82 -6.17
CA PRO A 178 -0.19 -26.05 -6.37
C PRO A 178 0.13 -27.06 -7.46
N GLN A 179 -0.79 -28.00 -7.72
CA GLN A 179 -0.53 -29.13 -8.63
C GLN A 179 -0.60 -28.77 -10.13
N ASN A 180 -1.29 -27.71 -10.49
CA ASN A 180 -1.59 -27.42 -11.90
C ASN A 180 -1.71 -25.93 -12.24
N ASP A 181 -1.38 -25.07 -11.31
CA ASP A 181 -1.46 -23.60 -11.46
C ASP A 181 -2.85 -23.06 -11.90
N LEU A 182 -3.90 -23.88 -11.77
CA LEU A 182 -5.24 -23.44 -12.10
C LEU A 182 -5.72 -22.41 -11.07
N SER A 183 -6.10 -21.24 -11.57
CA SER A 183 -6.70 -20.21 -10.75
C SER A 183 -8.01 -20.69 -10.14
N VAL A 184 -8.16 -20.47 -8.83
CA VAL A 184 -9.39 -20.76 -8.07
C VAL A 184 -10.05 -19.48 -7.57
N SER A 185 -9.44 -18.34 -7.87
CA SER A 185 -9.98 -17.00 -7.59
C SER A 185 -9.99 -16.14 -8.84
N ILE A 186 -10.76 -15.07 -8.80
CA ILE A 186 -10.65 -13.97 -9.75
C ILE A 186 -9.40 -13.16 -9.35
N ALA A 187 -8.57 -12.81 -10.34
CA ALA A 187 -7.42 -11.96 -10.11
C ALA A 187 -7.89 -10.55 -9.67
N THR A 188 -7.13 -9.94 -8.77
CA THR A 188 -7.42 -8.57 -8.31
C THR A 188 -7.31 -7.55 -9.46
N SER A 189 -7.87 -6.37 -9.29
CA SER A 189 -7.41 -5.20 -10.04
C SER A 189 -5.91 -4.98 -9.78
N PRO A 190 -5.17 -4.32 -10.71
CA PRO A 190 -3.77 -4.02 -10.47
C PRO A 190 -3.58 -3.24 -9.18
N ILE A 191 -2.62 -3.66 -8.36
CA ILE A 191 -2.09 -2.88 -7.25
C ILE A 191 -0.78 -2.24 -7.68
N SER A 192 -0.48 -1.08 -7.13
CA SER A 192 0.76 -0.35 -7.36
C SER A 192 1.64 -0.43 -6.12
N ILE A 193 2.93 -0.67 -6.30
CA ILE A 193 3.94 -0.49 -5.26
C ILE A 193 4.85 0.65 -5.73
N VAL A 194 5.01 1.65 -4.89
CA VAL A 194 5.85 2.82 -5.12
C VAL A 194 7.04 2.74 -4.19
N PHE A 195 8.22 2.64 -4.78
CA PHE A 195 9.48 2.54 -4.05
C PHE A 195 10.16 3.91 -4.00
N ASN A 196 10.54 4.34 -2.81
CA ASN A 196 11.46 5.45 -2.62
C ASN A 196 12.90 4.98 -2.79
N ARG A 197 13.66 5.66 -3.63
CA ARG A 197 15.10 5.48 -3.74
C ARG A 197 15.81 6.80 -3.42
N GLY A 198 15.84 7.13 -2.11
CA GLY A 198 16.59 8.25 -1.58
C GLY A 198 16.03 9.64 -1.87
N LEU A 199 14.74 9.76 -2.17
CA LEU A 199 14.07 11.06 -2.14
C LEU A 199 13.81 11.48 -0.68
N GLU A 200 13.85 12.79 -0.46
CA GLU A 200 13.31 13.36 0.77
C GLU A 200 11.81 13.07 0.84
N GLN A 201 11.28 12.92 2.07
CA GLN A 201 9.92 12.47 2.31
C GLN A 201 8.87 13.33 1.57
N ASP A 202 9.00 14.65 1.61
CA ASP A 202 8.07 15.57 0.95
C ASP A 202 8.03 15.37 -0.59
N LYS A 203 9.13 14.97 -1.19
CA LYS A 203 9.22 14.66 -2.63
C LYS A 203 8.65 13.29 -2.96
N PHE A 204 8.85 12.33 -2.06
CA PHE A 204 8.28 11.00 -2.21
C PHE A 204 6.75 11.04 -2.11
N GLU A 205 6.20 11.77 -1.14
CA GLU A 205 4.75 11.96 -0.99
C GLU A 205 4.09 12.56 -2.24
N LEU A 206 4.79 13.43 -2.97
CA LEU A 206 4.28 13.94 -4.26
C LEU A 206 4.16 12.83 -5.31
N ALA A 207 5.14 11.94 -5.36
CA ALA A 207 5.11 10.79 -6.28
C ALA A 207 3.97 9.82 -5.91
N VAL A 208 3.82 9.51 -4.62
CA VAL A 208 2.75 8.65 -4.09
C VAL A 208 1.38 9.24 -4.42
N ALA A 209 1.17 10.52 -4.11
CA ALA A 209 -0.09 11.20 -4.40
C ALA A 209 -0.41 11.22 -5.90
N ALA A 210 0.61 11.37 -6.76
CA ALA A 210 0.43 11.28 -8.22
C ALA A 210 0.10 9.85 -8.66
N ALA A 211 0.68 8.82 -8.02
CA ALA A 211 0.35 7.42 -8.29
C ALA A 211 -1.10 7.08 -7.91
N ASP A 212 -1.60 7.66 -6.83
CA ASP A 212 -3.02 7.54 -6.43
C ASP A 212 -3.97 8.40 -7.30
N GLY A 213 -3.42 9.23 -8.18
CA GLY A 213 -4.19 10.10 -9.07
C GLY A 213 -4.75 11.35 -8.40
N LEU A 214 -4.29 11.69 -7.19
CA LEU A 214 -4.78 12.85 -6.44
C LEU A 214 -4.26 14.18 -6.98
N ILE A 215 -3.00 14.24 -7.42
CA ILE A 215 -2.37 15.50 -7.87
C ILE A 215 -2.91 15.96 -9.22
N ASN A 216 -3.14 15.03 -10.16
CA ASN A 216 -3.54 15.37 -11.52
C ASN A 216 -5.03 15.65 -11.69
N HIS A 217 -5.82 15.49 -10.63
CA HIS A 217 -7.28 15.55 -10.70
C HIS A 217 -7.92 16.48 -9.68
N SER A 218 -7.14 17.20 -8.89
CA SER A 218 -7.65 18.20 -7.94
C SER A 218 -7.51 19.60 -8.54
N THR A 219 -8.60 20.35 -8.55
CA THR A 219 -8.62 21.71 -9.09
C THR A 219 -9.25 22.65 -8.08
N PHE A 220 -8.54 23.72 -7.71
CA PHE A 220 -9.10 24.80 -6.90
C PHE A 220 -9.25 26.05 -7.75
N ILE A 221 -10.47 26.59 -7.82
CA ILE A 221 -10.79 27.84 -8.53
C ILE A 221 -10.95 28.94 -7.46
N ALA A 222 -9.94 29.78 -7.33
CA ALA A 222 -9.87 30.78 -6.26
C ALA A 222 -11.04 31.81 -6.35
N GLU A 223 -11.45 32.18 -7.56
CA GLU A 223 -12.53 33.16 -7.80
C GLU A 223 -13.87 32.67 -7.30
N THR A 224 -14.12 31.38 -7.36
CA THR A 224 -15.39 30.78 -6.89
C THR A 224 -15.23 30.06 -5.57
N GLY A 225 -14.01 29.82 -5.10
CA GLY A 225 -13.73 29.01 -3.93
C GLY A 225 -14.11 27.53 -4.10
N LEU A 226 -14.24 27.06 -5.34
CA LEU A 226 -14.62 25.66 -5.64
C LEU A 226 -13.37 24.79 -5.69
N LEU A 227 -13.34 23.74 -4.85
CA LEU A 227 -12.35 22.66 -4.89
C LEU A 227 -13.02 21.40 -5.46
N THR A 228 -12.51 20.92 -6.57
CA THR A 228 -12.89 19.62 -7.15
C THR A 228 -11.82 18.60 -6.84
N LEU A 229 -12.19 17.51 -6.23
CA LEU A 229 -11.32 16.37 -5.93
C LEU A 229 -11.80 15.17 -6.76
N GLN A 230 -10.86 14.45 -7.38
CA GLN A 230 -11.18 13.22 -8.10
C GLN A 230 -10.49 12.03 -7.40
N ARG A 231 -11.18 10.89 -7.36
CA ARG A 231 -10.71 9.65 -6.74
C ARG A 231 -10.27 9.77 -5.29
N VAL A 232 -10.97 10.55 -4.49
CA VAL A 232 -10.73 10.62 -3.04
C VAL A 232 -11.17 9.32 -2.39
N LYS A 233 -10.28 8.67 -1.64
CA LYS A 233 -10.63 7.48 -0.85
C LYS A 233 -11.33 7.88 0.44
N ALA A 234 -12.50 7.37 0.66
CA ALA A 234 -13.24 7.55 1.91
C ALA A 234 -14.12 6.32 2.17
N LEU A 235 -14.20 5.88 3.43
CA LEU A 235 -15.04 4.76 3.86
C LEU A 235 -14.87 3.46 3.05
N GLY A 236 -13.66 3.23 2.52
CA GLY A 236 -13.35 2.05 1.72
C GLY A 236 -13.68 2.14 0.22
N SER A 237 -14.27 3.24 -0.23
CA SER A 237 -14.62 3.51 -1.63
C SER A 237 -13.90 4.74 -2.16
N TYR A 238 -13.86 4.89 -3.50
CA TYR A 238 -13.37 6.09 -4.16
C TYR A 238 -14.52 7.00 -4.59
N TYR A 239 -14.32 8.31 -4.46
CA TYR A 239 -15.33 9.33 -4.77
C TYR A 239 -14.73 10.45 -5.62
N ASN A 240 -15.54 11.00 -6.53
CA ASN A 240 -15.33 12.35 -7.02
C ASN A 240 -16.11 13.30 -6.11
N ALA A 241 -15.47 14.34 -5.60
CA ALA A 241 -16.08 15.26 -4.67
C ALA A 241 -15.90 16.71 -5.10
N LYS A 242 -16.90 17.55 -4.81
CA LYS A 242 -16.81 19.01 -4.93
C LYS A 242 -17.04 19.63 -3.57
N LEU A 243 -16.17 20.55 -3.21
CA LEU A 243 -16.21 21.27 -1.96
C LEU A 243 -16.21 22.78 -2.22
N GLN A 244 -17.01 23.51 -1.46
CA GLN A 244 -17.06 24.97 -1.47
C GLN A 244 -16.23 25.52 -0.32
N HIS A 245 -15.33 26.43 -0.59
CA HIS A 245 -14.66 27.22 0.44
C HIS A 245 -15.66 28.16 1.12
N ILE A 246 -15.80 28.08 2.44
CA ILE A 246 -16.75 28.83 3.24
C ILE A 246 -16.06 29.83 4.20
N GLY A 247 -14.77 30.10 4.00
CA GLY A 247 -13.96 30.97 4.84
C GLY A 247 -13.22 30.22 5.97
N ASN A 248 -12.27 30.90 6.63
CA ASN A 248 -11.49 30.37 7.76
C ASN A 248 -10.79 29.03 7.48
N ASN A 249 -10.29 28.82 6.27
CA ASN A 249 -9.69 27.55 5.80
C ASN A 249 -10.62 26.33 5.92
N GLN A 250 -11.92 26.54 5.84
CA GLN A 250 -12.93 25.51 5.89
C GLN A 250 -13.58 25.30 4.53
N PHE A 251 -13.89 24.02 4.25
CA PHE A 251 -14.60 23.60 3.05
C PHE A 251 -15.86 22.84 3.43
N GLN A 252 -16.93 23.10 2.71
CA GLN A 252 -18.19 22.38 2.81
C GLN A 252 -18.33 21.44 1.61
N LEU A 253 -18.63 20.17 1.85
CA LEU A 253 -18.93 19.22 0.79
C LEU A 253 -20.23 19.62 0.09
N ILE A 254 -20.19 19.81 -1.23
CA ILE A 254 -21.37 20.11 -2.06
C ILE A 254 -21.90 18.84 -2.72
N GLU A 255 -20.96 18.02 -3.23
CA GLU A 255 -21.30 16.84 -4.05
C GLU A 255 -20.25 15.76 -3.80
N ALA A 256 -20.68 14.51 -3.69
CA ALA A 256 -19.82 13.35 -3.72
C ALA A 256 -20.47 12.25 -4.55
N THR A 257 -19.76 11.75 -5.54
CA THR A 257 -20.22 10.64 -6.40
C THR A 257 -19.25 9.49 -6.23
N GLU A 258 -19.73 8.35 -5.76
CA GLU A 258 -18.93 7.14 -5.66
C GLU A 258 -18.50 6.66 -7.04
N ILE A 259 -17.21 6.32 -7.18
CA ILE A 259 -16.67 5.75 -8.41
C ILE A 259 -16.73 4.24 -8.25
N SER A 260 -17.57 3.58 -9.04
CA SER A 260 -17.56 2.13 -9.09
C SER A 260 -16.20 1.67 -9.62
N ASN A 261 -15.54 0.74 -8.95
CA ASN A 261 -14.33 0.07 -9.42
C ASN A 261 -14.60 -0.86 -10.62
N SER A 262 -15.51 -0.47 -11.54
CA SER A 262 -15.72 -1.16 -12.79
C SER A 262 -14.53 -0.84 -13.70
N GLY A 263 -13.66 -1.82 -13.86
CA GLY A 263 -12.38 -1.84 -14.50
C GLY A 263 -12.19 -0.95 -15.75
N GLN A 264 -11.05 -0.34 -15.78
CA GLN A 264 -10.28 -0.15 -17.00
C GLN A 264 -8.95 -0.86 -16.88
#